data_8f08eaca9584c19687f0bdf4195ab215
#
_entry.id   8f08eaca9584c19687f0bdf4195ab215
#
_cell.length_a   1.000
_cell.length_b   1.000
_cell.length_c   1.000
_cell.angle_alpha   90.00
_cell.angle_beta   90.00
_cell.angle_gamma   90.00
#
_symmetry.space_group_name_H-M   'P 1'
#
loop_
_entity.id
_entity.type
_entity.pdbx_description
1 polymer ?
#
loop_
_entity_poly.entity_id
_entity_poly.type
_entity_poly.pdbx_seq_one_letter_code
_entity_poly.pdbx_strand_id
1 'polypeptide(L)'
;VIDMDYKPTGVCSRLIHVELDGDKIANVEFVGGCAGNTSGISSLVKGMDAHEVIKRLEGTRCGERPTSCPDQLSKALKQALGE
;
A
#
# COMPACT_ATOMS: atom_id res chain seq x y z
N VAL A 1 8.48 15.28 -3.38
CA VAL A 1 7.64 14.43 -2.51
C VAL A 1 6.27 14.27 -3.14
N ILE A 2 5.85 13.03 -3.32
CA ILE A 2 4.53 12.69 -3.85
C ILE A 2 3.63 12.31 -2.69
N ASP A 3 2.44 12.88 -2.68
CA ASP A 3 1.46 12.68 -1.64
C ASP A 3 0.14 12.33 -2.31
N MET A 4 -0.38 11.14 -2.09
CA MET A 4 -1.52 10.64 -2.83
C MET A 4 -2.43 9.76 -1.95
N ASP A 5 -3.73 9.89 -2.16
CA ASP A 5 -4.73 9.02 -1.55
C ASP A 5 -5.23 8.04 -2.60
N TYR A 6 -5.29 6.77 -2.24
CA TYR A 6 -5.78 5.71 -3.10
C TYR A 6 -6.99 5.05 -2.45
N LYS A 7 -8.04 4.87 -3.22
CA LYS A 7 -9.26 4.21 -2.73
C LYS A 7 -9.22 2.73 -3.09
N PRO A 8 -8.91 1.84 -2.14
CA PRO A 8 -8.82 0.41 -2.44
C PRO A 8 -10.19 -0.20 -2.68
N THR A 9 -10.20 -1.34 -3.38
CA THR A 9 -11.40 -2.09 -3.66
C THR A 9 -11.23 -3.53 -3.22
N GLY A 10 -12.33 -4.17 -2.78
CA GLY A 10 -12.31 -5.57 -2.40
C GLY A 10 -11.62 -5.88 -1.08
N VAL A 11 -11.34 -4.86 -0.26
CA VAL A 11 -10.66 -5.01 1.03
C VAL A 11 -11.37 -4.19 2.11
N CYS A 12 -10.99 -4.43 3.37
CA CYS A 12 -11.59 -3.74 4.52
C CYS A 12 -11.17 -2.27 4.64
N SER A 13 -9.99 -1.93 4.17
CA SER A 13 -9.49 -0.55 4.22
C SER A 13 -10.32 0.35 3.31
N ARG A 14 -10.58 1.57 3.77
CA ARG A 14 -11.35 2.55 3.02
C ARG A 14 -10.49 3.50 2.22
N LEU A 15 -9.27 3.73 2.67
CA LEU A 15 -8.35 4.66 2.03
C LEU A 15 -6.92 4.26 2.34
N ILE A 16 -6.04 4.43 1.38
CA ILE A 16 -4.61 4.25 1.56
C ILE A 16 -3.92 5.56 1.19
N HIS A 17 -3.28 6.18 2.16
CA HIS A 17 -2.53 7.41 1.94
C HIS A 17 -1.06 7.03 1.78
N VAL A 18 -0.46 7.47 0.68
CA VAL A 18 0.93 7.15 0.33
C VAL A 18 1.72 8.43 0.18
N GLU A 19 2.88 8.49 0.83
CA GLU A 19 3.84 9.58 0.67
C GLU A 19 5.15 8.98 0.14
N LEU A 20 5.61 9.48 -0.98
CA LEU A 20 6.86 9.04 -1.61
C LEU A 20 7.88 10.18 -1.65
N ASP A 21 9.13 9.84 -1.39
CA ASP A 21 10.27 10.73 -1.55
C ASP A 21 11.16 10.13 -2.64
N GLY A 22 10.98 10.59 -3.87
CA GLY A 22 11.57 9.95 -5.03
C GLY A 22 10.98 8.55 -5.21
N ASP A 23 11.82 7.54 -5.21
CA ASP A 23 11.41 6.15 -5.33
C ASP A 23 11.22 5.46 -3.97
N LYS A 24 11.45 6.18 -2.88
CA LYS A 24 11.35 5.61 -1.54
C LYS A 24 10.05 5.99 -0.86
N ILE A 25 9.55 5.09 -0.04
CA ILE A 25 8.32 5.31 0.71
C ILE A 25 8.64 6.14 1.95
N ALA A 26 8.10 7.35 2.00
CA ALA A 26 8.25 8.22 3.17
C ALA A 26 7.25 7.81 4.25
N ASN A 27 6.01 7.50 3.85
CA ASN A 27 4.97 7.09 4.79
C ASN A 27 3.84 6.38 4.06
N VAL A 28 3.15 5.50 4.77
CA VAL A 28 1.92 4.84 4.30
C VAL A 28 0.94 4.82 5.46
N GLU A 29 -0.30 5.19 5.20
CA GLU A 29 -1.35 5.17 6.20
C GLU A 29 -2.59 4.51 5.63
N PHE A 30 -3.15 3.56 6.38
CA PHE A 30 -4.41 2.90 6.03
C PHE A 30 -5.52 3.45 6.90
N VAL A 31 -6.64 3.77 6.28
CA VAL A 31 -7.85 4.18 6.99
C VAL A 31 -8.82 3.01 6.97
N GLY A 32 -9.17 2.49 8.14
CA GLY A 32 -10.00 1.31 8.28
C GLY A 32 -9.21 0.02 8.13
N GLY A 33 -9.90 -1.10 7.99
CA GLY A 33 -9.28 -2.41 7.84
C GLY A 33 -8.80 -3.02 9.14
N CYS A 34 -7.95 -4.04 9.04
CA CYS A 34 -7.38 -4.73 10.20
C CYS A 34 -6.21 -3.93 10.76
N ALA A 35 -6.45 -3.20 11.84
CA ALA A 35 -5.48 -2.25 12.38
C ALA A 35 -4.09 -2.84 12.63
N GLY A 36 -4.02 -4.04 13.18
CA GLY A 36 -2.73 -4.69 13.45
C GLY A 36 -1.96 -4.99 12.17
N ASN A 37 -2.64 -5.55 11.17
CA ASN A 37 -2.04 -5.92 9.90
C ASN A 37 -1.60 -4.70 9.09
N THR A 38 -2.47 -3.70 8.97
CA THR A 38 -2.17 -2.50 8.19
C THR A 38 -1.11 -1.65 8.86
N SER A 39 -1.12 -1.56 10.18
CA SER A 39 -0.10 -0.85 10.95
C SER A 39 1.27 -1.51 10.80
N GLY A 40 1.31 -2.84 10.83
CA GLY A 40 2.56 -3.59 10.63
C GLY A 40 3.13 -3.38 9.25
N ILE A 41 2.29 -3.42 8.22
CA ILE A 41 2.72 -3.17 6.84
C ILE A 41 3.24 -1.75 6.67
N SER A 42 2.53 -0.77 7.22
CA SER A 42 2.95 0.63 7.15
C SER A 42 4.33 0.86 7.75
N SER A 43 4.59 0.25 8.91
CA SER A 43 5.91 0.31 9.55
C SER A 43 6.98 -0.38 8.74
N LEU A 44 6.67 -1.55 8.20
CA LEU A 44 7.64 -2.38 7.49
C LEU A 44 8.11 -1.71 6.19
N VAL A 45 7.21 -1.11 5.45
CA VAL A 45 7.53 -0.53 4.14
C VAL A 45 8.14 0.86 4.21
N LYS A 46 8.05 1.52 5.35
CA LYS A 46 8.59 2.87 5.51
C LYS A 46 10.10 2.89 5.28
N GLY A 47 10.55 3.72 4.36
CA GLY A 47 11.96 3.81 3.97
C GLY A 47 12.38 2.82 2.90
N MET A 48 11.51 1.91 2.50
CA MET A 48 11.82 0.94 1.44
C MET A 48 11.63 1.57 0.05
N ASP A 49 12.30 0.98 -0.94
CA ASP A 49 12.08 1.33 -2.34
C ASP A 49 10.67 0.92 -2.75
N ALA A 50 9.92 1.83 -3.35
CA ALA A 50 8.53 1.58 -3.72
C ALA A 50 8.40 0.45 -4.75
N HIS A 51 9.34 0.35 -5.70
CA HIS A 51 9.32 -0.72 -6.70
C HIS A 51 9.53 -2.09 -6.05
N GLU A 52 10.39 -2.17 -5.05
CA GLU A 52 10.62 -3.40 -4.31
C GLU A 52 9.37 -3.81 -3.52
N VAL A 53 8.69 -2.87 -2.91
CA VAL A 53 7.45 -3.13 -2.18
C VAL A 53 6.37 -3.62 -3.12
N ILE A 54 6.22 -3.00 -4.28
CA ILE A 54 5.26 -3.44 -5.31
C ILE A 54 5.53 -4.89 -5.68
N LYS A 55 6.78 -5.21 -5.95
CA LYS A 55 7.19 -6.55 -6.36
C LYS A 55 6.86 -7.60 -5.31
N ARG A 56 7.03 -7.27 -4.03
CA ARG A 56 6.79 -8.19 -2.92
C ARG A 56 5.31 -8.36 -2.57
N LEU A 57 4.53 -7.31 -2.72
CA LEU A 57 3.13 -7.30 -2.27
C LEU A 57 2.12 -7.57 -3.39
N GLU A 58 2.50 -7.37 -4.62
CA GLU A 58 1.62 -7.55 -5.76
C GLU A 58 1.13 -8.99 -5.84
N GLY A 59 -0.19 -9.16 -5.96
CA GLY A 59 -0.80 -10.48 -6.05
C GLY A 59 -1.08 -11.15 -4.72
N THR A 60 -0.76 -10.51 -3.60
CA THR A 60 -1.06 -11.06 -2.28
C THR A 60 -2.57 -11.10 -2.08
N ARG A 61 -3.09 -12.26 -1.70
CA ARG A 61 -4.53 -12.47 -1.50
C ARG A 61 -4.86 -12.62 -0.02
N CYS A 62 -6.07 -12.25 0.35
CA CYS A 62 -6.59 -12.45 1.70
C CYS A 62 -7.65 -13.55 1.65
N GLY A 63 -7.28 -14.76 2.04
CA GLY A 63 -8.18 -15.91 1.99
C GLY A 63 -8.63 -16.19 0.56
N GLU A 64 -9.94 -16.23 0.33
CA GLU A 64 -10.53 -16.47 -0.99
C GLU A 64 -10.73 -15.20 -1.80
N ARG A 65 -10.40 -14.04 -1.25
CA ARG A 65 -10.55 -12.77 -1.95
C ARG A 65 -9.48 -12.65 -3.04
N PRO A 66 -9.81 -12.01 -4.18
CA PRO A 66 -8.83 -11.85 -5.27
C PRO A 66 -7.74 -10.82 -4.95
N THR A 67 -7.87 -10.09 -3.85
CA THR A 67 -6.94 -9.03 -3.47
C THR A 67 -6.83 -8.95 -1.95
N SER A 68 -5.96 -8.09 -1.47
CA SER A 68 -5.73 -7.84 -0.04
C SER A 68 -5.27 -6.41 0.17
N CYS A 69 -5.18 -5.95 1.43
CA CYS A 69 -4.64 -4.63 1.72
C CYS A 69 -3.21 -4.47 1.18
N PRO A 70 -2.30 -5.45 1.36
CA PRO A 70 -0.97 -5.36 0.74
C PRO A 70 -1.01 -5.26 -0.79
N ASP A 71 -1.88 -6.05 -1.45
CA ASP A 71 -2.02 -6.00 -2.90
C ASP A 71 -2.54 -4.63 -3.34
N GLN A 72 -3.52 -4.09 -2.64
CA GLN A 72 -4.05 -2.75 -2.95
C GLN A 72 -2.99 -1.68 -2.71
N LEU A 73 -2.14 -1.84 -1.71
CA LEU A 73 -1.02 -0.93 -1.49
C LEU A 73 -0.07 -0.95 -2.69
N SER A 74 0.21 -2.12 -3.27
CA SER A 74 1.06 -2.20 -4.44
C SER A 74 0.46 -1.42 -5.62
N LYS A 75 -0.86 -1.48 -5.79
CA LYS A 75 -1.56 -0.72 -6.83
C LYS A 75 -1.49 0.79 -6.57
N ALA A 76 -1.64 1.19 -5.31
CA ALA A 76 -1.52 2.59 -4.92
C ALA A 76 -0.12 3.12 -5.23
N LEU A 77 0.91 2.35 -4.93
CA LEU A 77 2.29 2.73 -5.22
C LEU A 77 2.55 2.85 -6.73
N LYS A 78 2.02 1.92 -7.51
CA LYS A 78 2.12 2.00 -8.97
C LYS A 78 1.52 3.29 -9.50
N GLN A 79 0.33 3.63 -9.02
CA GLN A 79 -0.34 4.86 -9.44
C GLN A 79 0.46 6.10 -9.03
N ALA A 80 1.01 6.11 -7.83
CA ALA A 80 1.82 7.22 -7.34
C ALA A 80 3.10 7.40 -8.16
N LEU A 81 3.67 6.30 -8.65
CA LEU A 81 4.87 6.34 -9.49
C LEU A 81 4.56 6.63 -10.96
N GLY A 82 3.29 6.66 -11.34
CA GLY A 82 2.88 6.88 -12.72
C GLY A 82 2.94 5.63 -13.60
N GLU A 83 2.91 4.48 -12.97
CA GLU A 83 2.98 3.19 -13.67
C GLU A 83 1.62 2.53 -13.87
#